data_d14179e0a21f04ea7e1db97dbe4663be
#
_entry.id   d14179e0a21f04ea7e1db97dbe4663be
#
_cell.length_a   1.000
_cell.length_b   1.000
_cell.length_c   1.000
_cell.angle_alpha   90.00
_cell.angle_beta   90.00
_cell.angle_gamma   90.00
#
_symmetry.space_group_name_H-M   'P 1'
#
loop_
_entity.id
_entity.type
_entity.pdbx_description
1 polymer ?
#
loop_
_entity_poly.entity_id
_entity_poly.type
_entity_poly.pdbx_seq_one_letter_code
_entity_poly.pdbx_strand_id
1 'polypeptide(L)'
;MKDFPPAAAPRSALLTSLRAVVGQEHVLTAAGQTRRYSRGIRFGGGPVAAVVRPGSLVEMWRALSVAIASGRAVIFQAANTGLTGGSTPWGEDYDREIVLISVMRLRGIHHLNGGKQVLCLPGATLDRLEKSLRPLGREPHSVIGSSCIGASVLGGICNNSGGALIRRGPAYTEMTLYAEVRPDGSVGLVNHLGMDLGNDPEEILARVERGDLPEPGESTAWASDHEYKDHVREVDAQTPARFNADPRRLHESAGCAGKLAVFAVRLDTFEAEKETAVFYVGTNDPAELTEIRRHILSRFTSLPIAGEYIHRDAYDIAARYGKDTFLFIQKAGT
;
A
#
# COMPACT_ATOMS: atom_id res chain seq x y z
N MET A 1 6.81 33.83 7.71
CA MET A 1 6.62 33.17 9.02
C MET A 1 5.43 32.23 8.85
N LYS A 2 5.60 30.96 9.03
CA LYS A 2 4.48 30.02 8.96
C LYS A 2 3.74 30.10 10.29
N ASP A 3 2.52 30.61 10.28
CA ASP A 3 1.64 30.50 11.42
C ASP A 3 1.37 29.02 11.68
N PHE A 4 1.96 28.50 12.73
CA PHE A 4 1.71 27.14 13.19
C PHE A 4 0.27 27.04 13.74
N PRO A 5 -0.37 25.88 13.62
CA PRO A 5 -1.75 25.69 14.05
C PRO A 5 -1.92 26.03 15.54
N PRO A 6 -3.15 26.35 15.96
CA PRO A 6 -3.45 26.72 17.34
C PRO A 6 -2.94 25.67 18.33
N ALA A 7 -2.67 26.11 19.56
CA ALA A 7 -2.15 25.25 20.64
C ALA A 7 -2.93 23.92 20.70
N ALA A 8 -2.20 22.82 20.73
CA ALA A 8 -2.80 21.49 20.69
C ALA A 8 -3.86 21.29 21.80
N ALA A 9 -5.04 20.83 21.44
CA ALA A 9 -6.11 20.54 22.39
C ALA A 9 -5.64 19.55 23.47
N PRO A 10 -6.16 19.64 24.72
CA PRO A 10 -5.83 18.69 25.76
C PRO A 10 -6.07 17.24 25.32
N ARG A 11 -5.17 16.33 25.68
CA ARG A 11 -5.28 14.89 25.30
C ARG A 11 -6.60 14.26 25.73
N SER A 12 -7.16 14.66 26.87
CA SER A 12 -8.47 14.18 27.34
C SER A 12 -9.61 14.53 26.37
N ALA A 13 -9.63 15.77 25.87
CA ALA A 13 -10.62 16.22 24.89
C ALA A 13 -10.48 15.47 23.55
N LEU A 14 -9.25 15.31 23.07
CA LEU A 14 -8.96 14.50 21.87
C LEU A 14 -9.54 13.07 22.03
N LEU A 15 -9.22 12.39 23.13
CA LEU A 15 -9.67 11.00 23.36
C LEU A 15 -11.20 10.90 23.48
N THR A 16 -11.85 11.87 24.10
CA THR A 16 -13.31 11.93 24.17
C THR A 16 -13.93 12.04 22.76
N SER A 17 -13.42 12.96 21.95
CA SER A 17 -13.90 13.14 20.56
C SER A 17 -13.65 11.91 19.70
N LEU A 18 -12.46 11.29 19.77
CA LEU A 18 -12.16 10.09 19.02
C LEU A 18 -13.06 8.90 19.43
N ARG A 19 -13.34 8.75 20.72
CA ARG A 19 -14.27 7.70 21.23
C ARG A 19 -15.70 7.91 20.78
N ALA A 20 -16.14 9.16 20.69
CA ALA A 20 -17.46 9.49 20.14
C ALA A 20 -17.58 9.11 18.65
N VAL A 21 -16.48 9.13 17.90
CA VAL A 21 -16.45 8.77 16.47
C VAL A 21 -16.43 7.26 16.26
N VAL A 22 -15.51 6.52 16.91
CA VAL A 22 -15.24 5.11 16.55
C VAL A 22 -15.65 4.11 17.65
N GLY A 23 -16.19 4.57 18.77
CA GLY A 23 -16.47 3.75 19.94
C GLY A 23 -15.25 3.62 20.88
N GLN A 24 -15.53 3.40 22.16
CA GLN A 24 -14.51 3.39 23.22
C GLN A 24 -13.49 2.25 23.03
N GLU A 25 -13.94 1.07 22.61
CA GLU A 25 -13.13 -0.13 22.38
C GLU A 25 -12.19 -0.02 21.17
N HIS A 26 -12.39 1.00 20.33
CA HIS A 26 -11.61 1.25 19.13
C HIS A 26 -10.62 2.41 19.28
N VAL A 27 -10.51 3.00 20.46
CA VAL A 27 -9.48 3.98 20.84
C VAL A 27 -8.56 3.38 21.88
N LEU A 28 -7.40 2.89 21.44
CA LEU A 28 -6.43 2.21 22.31
C LEU A 28 -5.42 3.21 22.84
N THR A 29 -5.19 3.23 24.15
CA THR A 29 -4.26 4.17 24.80
C THR A 29 -3.28 3.47 25.75
N ALA A 30 -3.59 2.27 26.21
CA ALA A 30 -2.71 1.52 27.10
C ALA A 30 -1.50 0.97 26.34
N ALA A 31 -0.30 1.05 26.90
CA ALA A 31 0.96 0.64 26.28
C ALA A 31 0.91 -0.82 25.76
N GLY A 32 0.31 -1.74 26.49
CA GLY A 32 0.16 -3.13 26.06
C GLY A 32 -0.72 -3.29 24.81
N GLN A 33 -1.71 -2.42 24.62
CA GLN A 33 -2.61 -2.45 23.46
C GLN A 33 -1.99 -1.76 22.23
N THR A 34 -1.23 -0.68 22.45
CA THR A 34 -0.66 0.14 21.35
C THR A 34 0.64 -0.44 20.81
N ARG A 35 1.37 -1.23 21.59
CA ARG A 35 2.71 -1.73 21.24
C ARG A 35 2.81 -2.38 19.88
N ARG A 36 1.85 -3.21 19.48
CA ARG A 36 1.86 -3.90 18.17
C ARG A 36 1.68 -2.94 16.98
N TYR A 37 1.13 -1.76 17.20
CA TYR A 37 0.91 -0.72 16.19
C TYR A 37 2.08 0.26 16.13
N SER A 38 2.66 0.55 17.30
CA SER A 38 3.72 1.54 17.42
C SER A 38 5.14 1.01 17.13
N ARG A 39 5.26 -0.25 16.71
CA ARG A 39 6.54 -0.88 16.33
C ARG A 39 6.42 -1.53 14.95
N GLY A 40 7.41 -1.26 14.10
CA GLY A 40 7.57 -1.92 12.82
C GLY A 40 8.18 -3.32 12.95
N ILE A 41 8.08 -4.11 11.89
CA ILE A 41 8.67 -5.47 11.85
C ILE A 41 10.18 -5.43 12.04
N ARG A 42 10.86 -4.51 11.36
CA ARG A 42 12.33 -4.37 11.45
C ARG A 42 12.75 -3.03 12.02
N PHE A 43 12.12 -1.96 11.53
CA PHE A 43 12.46 -0.59 11.86
C PHE A 43 11.22 0.20 12.25
N GLY A 44 11.44 1.29 12.93
CA GLY A 44 10.39 2.19 13.39
C GLY A 44 9.83 1.76 14.75
N GLY A 45 9.57 2.75 15.57
CA GLY A 45 8.98 2.60 16.89
C GLY A 45 9.02 3.92 17.62
N GLY A 46 7.98 4.19 18.42
CA GLY A 46 7.88 5.40 19.22
C GLY A 46 6.52 5.51 19.91
N PRO A 47 6.34 6.52 20.75
CA PRO A 47 5.10 6.74 21.48
C PRO A 47 3.97 7.19 20.54
N VAL A 48 2.74 6.84 20.92
CA VAL A 48 1.51 7.34 20.30
C VAL A 48 0.55 7.84 21.38
N ALA A 49 -0.18 8.91 21.12
CA ALA A 49 -1.25 9.37 22.02
C ALA A 49 -2.42 8.38 22.03
N ALA A 50 -2.76 7.85 20.87
CA ALA A 50 -3.78 6.83 20.71
C ALA A 50 -3.58 6.04 19.39
N VAL A 51 -4.09 4.81 19.37
CA VAL A 51 -4.37 4.05 18.16
C VAL A 51 -5.87 4.03 17.96
N VAL A 52 -6.32 4.52 16.81
CA VAL A 52 -7.73 4.58 16.42
C VAL A 52 -8.02 3.55 15.34
N ARG A 53 -9.10 2.80 15.46
CA ARG A 53 -9.45 1.70 14.55
C ARG A 53 -10.85 1.92 13.96
N PRO A 54 -10.99 2.80 12.96
CA PRO A 54 -12.29 3.07 12.35
C PRO A 54 -12.88 1.80 11.71
N GLY A 55 -14.19 1.65 11.79
CA GLY A 55 -14.95 0.55 11.21
C GLY A 55 -15.63 0.91 9.89
N SER A 56 -15.66 2.21 9.55
CA SER A 56 -16.17 2.73 8.29
C SER A 56 -15.28 3.84 7.72
N LEU A 57 -15.42 4.13 6.43
CA LEU A 57 -14.71 5.23 5.79
C LEU A 57 -15.11 6.59 6.39
N VAL A 58 -16.38 6.72 6.78
CA VAL A 58 -16.88 7.95 7.45
C VAL A 58 -16.26 8.09 8.83
N GLU A 59 -16.14 7.01 9.60
CA GLU A 59 -15.41 7.05 10.88
C GLU A 59 -13.92 7.42 10.68
N MET A 60 -13.27 6.90 9.63
CA MET A 60 -11.90 7.25 9.30
C MET A 60 -11.74 8.74 8.97
N TRP A 61 -12.67 9.31 8.19
CA TRP A 61 -12.74 10.72 7.86
C TRP A 61 -12.90 11.61 9.09
N ARG A 62 -13.87 11.27 9.94
CA ARG A 62 -14.13 12.01 11.19
C ARG A 62 -12.96 11.92 12.16
N ALA A 63 -12.35 10.73 12.30
CA ALA A 63 -11.18 10.53 13.17
C ALA A 63 -9.97 11.35 12.68
N LEU A 64 -9.74 11.40 11.35
CA LEU A 64 -8.71 12.25 10.74
C LEU A 64 -8.97 13.74 11.05
N SER A 65 -10.20 14.21 10.83
CA SER A 65 -10.60 15.61 11.08
C SER A 65 -10.41 15.98 12.55
N VAL A 66 -10.81 15.11 13.48
CA VAL A 66 -10.60 15.32 14.93
C VAL A 66 -9.10 15.41 15.27
N ALA A 67 -8.28 14.53 14.74
CA ALA A 67 -6.85 14.51 15.01
C ALA A 67 -6.16 15.80 14.51
N ILE A 68 -6.50 16.23 13.28
CA ILE A 68 -5.96 17.47 12.68
C ILE A 68 -6.42 18.70 13.45
N ALA A 69 -7.72 18.83 13.72
CA ALA A 69 -8.26 19.97 14.50
C ALA A 69 -7.68 20.04 15.92
N SER A 70 -7.24 18.92 16.47
CA SER A 70 -6.56 18.84 17.76
C SER A 70 -5.05 19.08 17.69
N GLY A 71 -4.49 19.44 16.54
CA GLY A 71 -3.07 19.71 16.34
C GLY A 71 -2.17 18.47 16.46
N ARG A 72 -2.64 17.29 16.11
CA ARG A 72 -1.87 16.04 16.20
C ARG A 72 -1.25 15.67 14.86
N ALA A 73 -0.08 15.01 14.92
CA ALA A 73 0.43 14.28 13.78
C ALA A 73 -0.38 13.00 13.56
N VAL A 74 -0.62 12.64 12.31
CA VAL A 74 -1.38 11.43 11.96
C VAL A 74 -0.48 10.47 11.20
N ILE A 75 -0.49 9.20 11.61
CA ILE A 75 0.13 8.10 10.87
C ILE A 75 -0.96 7.09 10.51
N PHE A 76 -1.14 6.84 9.22
CA PHE A 76 -2.00 5.75 8.75
C PHE A 76 -1.23 4.44 8.71
N GLN A 77 -1.86 3.39 9.21
CA GLN A 77 -1.26 2.06 9.23
C GLN A 77 -2.26 1.02 8.70
N ALA A 78 -1.86 0.32 7.66
CA ALA A 78 -2.52 -0.90 7.21
C ALA A 78 -1.90 -2.13 7.91
N ALA A 79 -1.41 -3.11 7.15
CA ALA A 79 -0.92 -4.38 7.72
C ALA A 79 0.41 -4.30 8.49
N ASN A 80 1.10 -3.17 8.45
CA ASN A 80 2.40 -2.94 9.09
C ASN A 80 3.48 -3.98 8.70
N THR A 81 3.44 -4.47 7.46
CA THR A 81 4.40 -5.45 6.92
C THR A 81 5.59 -4.80 6.21
N GLY A 82 5.59 -3.48 6.08
CA GLY A 82 6.66 -2.71 5.45
C GLY A 82 7.99 -2.83 6.20
N LEU A 83 9.09 -2.91 5.47
CA LEU A 83 10.42 -3.13 6.03
C LEU A 83 11.16 -1.83 6.35
N THR A 84 10.59 -0.67 6.02
CA THR A 84 11.23 0.64 6.14
C THR A 84 10.74 1.46 7.33
N GLY A 85 9.75 0.96 8.09
CA GLY A 85 9.19 1.65 9.25
C GLY A 85 8.26 2.82 8.93
N GLY A 86 7.84 3.01 7.67
CA GLY A 86 7.01 4.16 7.24
C GLY A 86 5.60 4.21 7.81
N SER A 87 5.11 3.11 8.39
CA SER A 87 3.77 3.02 9.00
C SER A 87 3.77 3.05 10.53
N THR A 88 4.89 3.43 11.15
CA THR A 88 5.05 3.55 12.60
C THR A 88 5.74 4.87 12.96
N PRO A 89 5.63 5.35 14.20
CA PRO A 89 6.49 6.41 14.67
C PRO A 89 7.98 6.06 14.52
N TRP A 90 8.82 7.07 14.43
CA TRP A 90 10.27 6.92 14.40
C TRP A 90 10.90 7.76 15.52
N GLY A 91 11.26 7.12 16.63
CA GLY A 91 11.80 7.82 17.79
C GLY A 91 10.77 8.70 18.51
N GLU A 92 11.27 9.71 19.20
CA GLU A 92 10.48 10.61 20.03
C GLU A 92 10.55 12.08 19.55
N ASP A 93 11.23 12.36 18.45
CA ASP A 93 11.58 13.69 17.95
C ASP A 93 10.45 14.40 17.20
N TYR A 94 9.20 14.05 17.47
CA TYR A 94 8.05 14.73 16.88
C TYR A 94 7.71 15.99 17.66
N ASP A 95 7.40 17.08 16.95
CA ASP A 95 6.98 18.35 17.51
C ASP A 95 5.59 18.31 18.19
N ARG A 96 4.86 17.20 18.01
CA ARG A 96 3.50 16.97 18.52
C ARG A 96 3.21 15.50 18.74
N GLU A 97 2.20 15.20 19.57
CA GLU A 97 1.75 13.83 19.79
C GLU A 97 1.15 13.21 18.53
N ILE A 98 1.31 11.90 18.40
CA ILE A 98 0.88 11.12 17.24
C ILE A 98 -0.44 10.41 17.52
N VAL A 99 -1.41 10.52 16.62
CA VAL A 99 -2.56 9.63 16.49
C VAL A 99 -2.29 8.65 15.36
N LEU A 100 -2.24 7.36 15.66
CA LEU A 100 -2.10 6.30 14.66
C LEU A 100 -3.49 5.78 14.28
N ILE A 101 -3.85 5.87 12.99
CA ILE A 101 -5.12 5.37 12.47
C ILE A 101 -4.89 4.04 11.76
N SER A 102 -5.36 2.95 12.34
CA SER A 102 -5.26 1.61 11.74
C SER A 102 -6.46 1.33 10.86
N VAL A 103 -6.21 1.16 9.55
CA VAL A 103 -7.26 0.98 8.54
C VAL A 103 -7.67 -0.49 8.32
N MET A 104 -7.14 -1.43 9.08
CA MET A 104 -7.33 -2.86 8.86
C MET A 104 -8.76 -3.39 9.03
N ARG A 105 -9.69 -2.59 9.50
CA ARG A 105 -11.13 -2.93 9.54
C ARG A 105 -11.84 -2.59 8.22
N LEU A 106 -11.28 -1.74 7.39
CA LEU A 106 -11.84 -1.22 6.13
C LEU A 106 -11.45 -2.12 4.96
N ARG A 107 -12.11 -3.27 4.80
CA ARG A 107 -11.62 -4.39 3.96
C ARG A 107 -12.40 -4.59 2.66
N GLY A 108 -13.24 -3.65 2.26
CA GLY A 108 -14.08 -3.76 1.06
C GLY A 108 -13.23 -3.90 -0.21
N ILE A 109 -13.71 -4.74 -1.13
CA ILE A 109 -13.21 -4.92 -2.48
C ILE A 109 -14.42 -4.96 -3.39
N HIS A 110 -14.49 -4.05 -4.36
CA HIS A 110 -15.59 -3.96 -5.32
C HIS A 110 -15.06 -4.23 -6.73
N HIS A 111 -15.64 -5.22 -7.40
CA HIS A 111 -15.29 -5.54 -8.77
C HIS A 111 -15.99 -4.56 -9.72
N LEU A 112 -15.24 -4.06 -10.69
CA LEU A 112 -15.70 -3.12 -11.72
C LEU A 112 -15.46 -3.74 -13.10
N ASN A 113 -16.30 -3.39 -14.08
CA ASN A 113 -16.14 -3.83 -15.48
C ASN A 113 -15.97 -5.35 -15.62
N GLY A 114 -16.81 -6.12 -14.93
CA GLY A 114 -16.71 -7.59 -14.96
C GLY A 114 -15.41 -8.14 -14.36
N GLY A 115 -14.84 -7.43 -13.40
CA GLY A 115 -13.59 -7.81 -12.72
C GLY A 115 -12.31 -7.34 -13.43
N LYS A 116 -12.40 -6.64 -14.58
CA LYS A 116 -11.22 -6.06 -15.26
C LYS A 116 -10.55 -4.98 -14.42
N GLN A 117 -11.32 -4.35 -13.53
CA GLN A 117 -10.82 -3.42 -12.53
C GLN A 117 -11.41 -3.76 -11.17
N VAL A 118 -10.76 -3.25 -10.13
CA VAL A 118 -11.22 -3.35 -8.75
C VAL A 118 -11.06 -2.01 -8.04
N LEU A 119 -11.98 -1.72 -7.14
CA LEU A 119 -11.83 -0.67 -6.15
C LEU A 119 -11.55 -1.31 -4.80
N CYS A 120 -10.42 -0.96 -4.18
CA CYS A 120 -9.98 -1.52 -2.91
C CYS A 120 -10.02 -0.47 -1.81
N LEU A 121 -10.66 -0.79 -0.68
CA LEU A 121 -10.60 0.01 0.54
C LEU A 121 -9.26 -0.17 1.26
N PRO A 122 -8.86 0.74 2.18
CA PRO A 122 -7.49 0.82 2.69
C PRO A 122 -6.98 -0.42 3.42
N GLY A 123 -7.87 -1.19 4.04
CA GLY A 123 -7.56 -2.43 4.76
C GLY A 123 -7.70 -3.70 3.92
N ALA A 124 -7.99 -3.59 2.62
CA ALA A 124 -8.01 -4.74 1.72
C ALA A 124 -6.61 -5.37 1.62
N THR A 125 -6.52 -6.69 1.81
CA THR A 125 -5.25 -7.42 1.70
C THR A 125 -5.09 -8.04 0.32
N LEU A 126 -3.85 -8.25 -0.12
CA LEU A 126 -3.54 -8.93 -1.39
C LEU A 126 -4.14 -10.34 -1.43
N ASP A 127 -4.02 -11.12 -0.34
CA ASP A 127 -4.61 -12.46 -0.25
C ASP A 127 -6.13 -12.46 -0.50
N ARG A 128 -6.85 -11.48 0.07
CA ARG A 128 -8.30 -11.36 -0.17
C ARG A 128 -8.60 -10.96 -1.60
N LEU A 129 -7.81 -10.06 -2.18
CA LEU A 129 -7.97 -9.63 -3.56
C LEU A 129 -7.72 -10.80 -4.52
N GLU A 130 -6.64 -11.56 -4.34
CA GLU A 130 -6.34 -12.76 -5.11
C GLU A 130 -7.50 -13.77 -5.06
N LYS A 131 -7.99 -14.07 -3.84
CA LYS A 131 -9.12 -14.99 -3.64
C LYS A 131 -10.41 -14.50 -4.31
N SER A 132 -10.66 -13.20 -4.34
CA SER A 132 -11.86 -12.63 -4.96
C SER A 132 -11.79 -12.62 -6.48
N LEU A 133 -10.59 -12.54 -7.07
CA LEU A 133 -10.39 -12.50 -8.52
C LEU A 133 -10.26 -13.89 -9.15
N ARG A 134 -9.81 -14.89 -8.39
CA ARG A 134 -9.60 -16.26 -8.88
C ARG A 134 -10.82 -16.86 -9.59
N PRO A 135 -12.07 -16.74 -9.07
CA PRO A 135 -13.26 -17.26 -9.76
C PRO A 135 -13.54 -16.60 -11.11
N LEU A 136 -12.97 -15.42 -11.35
CA LEU A 136 -13.10 -14.66 -12.60
C LEU A 136 -11.97 -14.97 -13.59
N GLY A 137 -11.07 -15.91 -13.26
CA GLY A 137 -9.87 -16.16 -14.07
C GLY A 137 -8.91 -14.98 -14.12
N ARG A 138 -8.90 -14.15 -13.08
CA ARG A 138 -8.10 -12.92 -13.01
C ARG A 138 -7.20 -12.91 -11.80
N GLU A 139 -6.18 -12.06 -11.86
CA GLU A 139 -5.22 -11.85 -10.78
C GLU A 139 -4.95 -10.36 -10.56
N PRO A 140 -4.54 -9.94 -9.35
CA PRO A 140 -4.16 -8.56 -9.08
C PRO A 140 -2.81 -8.23 -9.70
N HIS A 141 -2.43 -6.95 -9.62
CA HIS A 141 -1.12 -6.47 -10.04
C HIS A 141 0.03 -7.30 -9.41
N SER A 142 -0.07 -7.59 -8.14
CA SER A 142 0.98 -8.25 -7.33
C SER A 142 0.47 -9.58 -6.79
N VAL A 143 1.10 -10.67 -7.19
CA VAL A 143 0.88 -12.05 -6.70
C VAL A 143 2.20 -12.61 -6.14
N ILE A 144 2.81 -11.89 -5.22
CA ILE A 144 4.12 -12.24 -4.65
C ILE A 144 4.03 -12.48 -3.15
N GLY A 145 5.09 -13.01 -2.56
CA GLY A 145 5.16 -13.46 -1.18
C GLY A 145 4.63 -12.53 -0.09
N SER A 146 4.44 -11.24 -0.39
CA SER A 146 3.79 -10.30 0.53
C SER A 146 2.31 -10.61 0.80
N SER A 147 1.60 -11.33 -0.08
CA SER A 147 0.24 -11.80 0.21
C SER A 147 0.20 -12.78 1.37
N CYS A 148 1.18 -13.68 1.48
CA CYS A 148 1.27 -14.66 2.57
C CYS A 148 1.41 -14.01 3.96
N ILE A 149 2.06 -12.85 4.04
CA ILE A 149 2.24 -12.12 5.31
C ILE A 149 1.13 -11.11 5.58
N GLY A 150 0.08 -11.09 4.76
CA GLY A 150 -1.10 -10.25 4.94
C GLY A 150 -0.91 -8.80 4.50
N ALA A 151 0.02 -8.50 3.59
CA ALA A 151 0.23 -7.15 3.07
C ALA A 151 -1.05 -6.57 2.46
N SER A 152 -1.28 -5.27 2.66
CA SER A 152 -2.42 -4.56 2.10
C SER A 152 -2.14 -4.09 0.66
N VAL A 153 -3.19 -4.03 -0.14
CA VAL A 153 -3.16 -3.46 -1.50
C VAL A 153 -2.67 -2.01 -1.44
N LEU A 154 -3.29 -1.19 -0.60
CA LEU A 154 -2.92 0.22 -0.44
C LEU A 154 -1.47 0.41 0.01
N GLY A 155 -0.97 -0.41 0.95
CA GLY A 155 0.42 -0.34 1.38
C GLY A 155 1.39 -0.58 0.23
N GLY A 156 1.05 -1.48 -0.69
CA GLY A 156 1.80 -1.71 -1.92
C GLY A 156 1.86 -0.49 -2.83
N ILE A 157 0.72 0.17 -3.04
CA ILE A 157 0.63 1.41 -3.85
C ILE A 157 1.44 2.54 -3.20
N CYS A 158 1.23 2.81 -1.92
CA CYS A 158 1.92 3.91 -1.22
C CYS A 158 3.44 3.76 -1.17
N ASN A 159 3.95 2.54 -1.32
CA ASN A 159 5.39 2.25 -1.33
C ASN A 159 5.94 1.89 -2.72
N ASN A 160 5.16 2.03 -3.79
CA ASN A 160 5.54 1.59 -5.15
C ASN A 160 6.10 0.16 -5.15
N SER A 161 5.45 -0.74 -4.40
CA SER A 161 5.90 -2.12 -4.26
C SER A 161 5.70 -2.90 -5.55
N GLY A 162 6.68 -3.72 -5.93
CA GLY A 162 6.56 -4.50 -7.15
C GLY A 162 7.39 -5.79 -7.14
N GLY A 163 8.23 -5.99 -6.12
CA GLY A 163 9.02 -7.21 -5.97
C GLY A 163 9.79 -7.58 -7.24
N ALA A 164 9.76 -8.86 -7.59
CA ALA A 164 10.43 -9.43 -8.75
C ALA A 164 9.64 -9.34 -10.07
N LEU A 165 8.51 -8.62 -10.10
CA LEU A 165 7.66 -8.51 -11.29
C LEU A 165 8.38 -7.78 -12.44
N ILE A 166 8.37 -8.40 -13.62
CA ILE A 166 8.99 -7.86 -14.83
C ILE A 166 7.95 -7.21 -15.74
N ARG A 167 6.77 -7.82 -15.92
CA ARG A 167 5.77 -7.32 -16.87
C ARG A 167 5.06 -6.06 -16.40
N ARG A 168 4.86 -5.90 -15.09
CA ARG A 168 3.93 -4.90 -14.52
C ARG A 168 4.62 -3.79 -13.73
N GLY A 169 5.88 -3.99 -13.36
CA GLY A 169 6.64 -3.03 -12.56
C GLY A 169 6.09 -2.79 -11.16
N PRO A 170 6.31 -1.60 -10.60
CA PRO A 170 5.77 -1.19 -9.31
C PRO A 170 4.24 -1.11 -9.33
N ALA A 171 3.62 -1.33 -8.16
CA ALA A 171 2.19 -1.08 -7.98
C ALA A 171 1.90 0.41 -8.17
N TYR A 172 1.00 0.74 -9.11
CA TYR A 172 0.73 2.09 -9.55
C TYR A 172 -0.76 2.30 -9.85
N THR A 173 -1.26 3.47 -9.53
CA THR A 173 -2.55 3.98 -10.00
C THR A 173 -2.59 5.49 -9.89
N GLU A 174 -3.29 6.14 -10.81
CA GLU A 174 -3.65 7.56 -10.77
C GLU A 174 -5.09 7.74 -10.25
N MET A 175 -5.79 6.64 -9.99
CA MET A 175 -7.20 6.63 -9.61
C MET A 175 -7.35 6.42 -8.10
N THR A 176 -7.43 7.51 -7.37
CA THR A 176 -7.42 7.52 -5.91
C THR A 176 -8.54 8.39 -5.33
N LEU A 177 -9.12 7.95 -4.22
CA LEU A 177 -9.94 8.76 -3.31
C LEU A 177 -9.12 9.04 -2.07
N TYR A 178 -8.78 10.30 -1.81
CA TYR A 178 -7.90 10.66 -0.71
C TYR A 178 -8.29 11.99 -0.06
N ALA A 179 -7.79 12.22 1.14
CA ALA A 179 -7.90 13.50 1.80
C ALA A 179 -6.53 14.17 1.91
N GLU A 180 -6.56 15.49 1.80
CA GLU A 180 -5.43 16.37 2.02
C GLU A 180 -5.76 17.43 3.06
N VAL A 181 -4.76 17.92 3.76
CA VAL A 181 -4.86 19.08 4.63
C VAL A 181 -4.46 20.30 3.83
N ARG A 182 -5.39 21.26 3.72
CA ARG A 182 -5.17 22.52 3.02
C ARG A 182 -4.35 23.50 3.87
N PRO A 183 -3.79 24.55 3.26
CA PRO A 183 -3.01 25.55 4.00
C PRO A 183 -3.77 26.25 5.14
N ASP A 184 -5.09 26.35 5.05
CA ASP A 184 -5.96 26.91 6.10
C ASP A 184 -6.27 25.92 7.24
N GLY A 185 -5.73 24.69 7.16
CA GLY A 185 -5.96 23.61 8.14
C GLY A 185 -7.25 22.83 7.90
N SER A 186 -8.06 23.16 6.90
CA SER A 186 -9.24 22.36 6.53
C SER A 186 -8.83 21.06 5.86
N VAL A 187 -9.67 20.03 6.01
CA VAL A 187 -9.49 18.73 5.35
C VAL A 187 -10.38 18.68 4.12
N GLY A 188 -9.81 18.44 2.96
CA GLY A 188 -10.52 18.27 1.69
C GLY A 188 -10.50 16.83 1.23
N LEU A 189 -11.63 16.31 0.74
CA LEU A 189 -11.71 15.03 0.05
C LEU A 189 -11.53 15.27 -1.45
N VAL A 190 -10.62 14.52 -2.06
CA VAL A 190 -10.32 14.57 -3.50
C VAL A 190 -10.72 13.25 -4.13
N ASN A 191 -11.56 13.31 -5.15
CA ASN A 191 -12.05 12.14 -5.87
C ASN A 191 -11.48 12.10 -7.29
N HIS A 192 -10.52 11.22 -7.52
CA HIS A 192 -9.95 10.91 -8.83
C HIS A 192 -10.22 9.45 -9.24
N LEU A 193 -11.29 8.83 -8.73
CA LEU A 193 -11.64 7.45 -9.10
C LEU A 193 -12.22 7.32 -10.53
N GLY A 194 -12.46 8.44 -11.22
CA GLY A 194 -13.10 8.44 -12.54
C GLY A 194 -14.60 8.08 -12.46
N MET A 195 -15.26 8.42 -11.36
CA MET A 195 -16.68 8.18 -11.08
C MET A 195 -17.29 9.43 -10.45
N ASP A 196 -18.49 9.80 -10.87
CA ASP A 196 -19.24 10.87 -10.20
C ASP A 196 -19.95 10.32 -8.95
N LEU A 197 -19.43 10.71 -7.80
CA LEU A 197 -19.93 10.28 -6.50
C LEU A 197 -20.68 11.38 -5.74
N GLY A 198 -20.80 12.58 -6.33
CA GLY A 198 -21.33 13.77 -5.68
C GLY A 198 -20.28 14.64 -5.02
N ASN A 199 -20.68 15.53 -4.12
CA ASN A 199 -19.81 16.56 -3.54
C ASN A 199 -19.68 16.49 -2.00
N ASP A 200 -20.58 15.80 -1.31
CA ASP A 200 -20.52 15.66 0.15
C ASP A 200 -19.51 14.56 0.53
N PRO A 201 -18.46 14.86 1.31
CA PRO A 201 -17.45 13.89 1.64
C PRO A 201 -17.98 12.64 2.34
N GLU A 202 -18.89 12.77 3.28
CA GLU A 202 -19.41 11.63 4.04
C GLU A 202 -20.35 10.77 3.18
N GLU A 203 -21.12 11.38 2.30
CA GLU A 203 -21.97 10.67 1.35
C GLU A 203 -21.12 9.89 0.33
N ILE A 204 -20.08 10.52 -0.24
CA ILE A 204 -19.12 9.88 -1.14
C ILE A 204 -18.50 8.64 -0.45
N LEU A 205 -18.00 8.82 0.76
CA LEU A 205 -17.34 7.74 1.51
C LEU A 205 -18.32 6.60 1.84
N ALA A 206 -19.57 6.93 2.23
CA ALA A 206 -20.58 5.93 2.51
C ALA A 206 -21.00 5.15 1.25
N ARG A 207 -21.11 5.81 0.10
CA ARG A 207 -21.37 5.16 -1.19
C ARG A 207 -20.25 4.22 -1.59
N VAL A 208 -19.00 4.70 -1.53
CA VAL A 208 -17.81 3.90 -1.85
C VAL A 208 -17.71 2.66 -0.95
N GLU A 209 -17.99 2.81 0.34
CA GLU A 209 -17.94 1.69 1.27
C GLU A 209 -18.96 0.60 0.96
N ARG A 210 -20.18 1.00 0.61
CA ARG A 210 -21.27 0.05 0.24
C ARG A 210 -21.11 -0.53 -1.16
N GLY A 211 -20.21 0.01 -1.99
CA GLY A 211 -20.10 -0.36 -3.39
C GLY A 211 -21.23 0.20 -4.27
N ASP A 212 -21.90 1.25 -3.81
CA ASP A 212 -22.89 2.02 -4.60
C ASP A 212 -22.12 2.94 -5.57
N LEU A 213 -21.56 2.33 -6.60
CA LEU A 213 -20.65 2.95 -7.55
C LEU A 213 -21.34 3.06 -8.91
N PRO A 214 -21.37 4.25 -9.52
CA PRO A 214 -21.82 4.38 -10.90
C PRO A 214 -20.83 3.66 -11.84
N GLU A 215 -21.29 3.35 -13.05
CA GLU A 215 -20.38 2.87 -14.09
C GLU A 215 -19.25 3.89 -14.29
N PRO A 216 -18.00 3.43 -14.37
CA PRO A 216 -16.89 4.32 -14.59
C PRO A 216 -17.01 5.06 -15.93
N GLY A 217 -16.89 6.39 -15.88
CA GLY A 217 -16.79 7.21 -17.07
C GLY A 217 -15.46 7.00 -17.83
N GLU A 218 -15.37 7.62 -19.01
CA GLU A 218 -14.09 7.71 -19.73
C GLU A 218 -13.09 8.49 -18.86
N SER A 219 -11.87 7.97 -18.75
CA SER A 219 -10.78 8.61 -18.01
C SER A 219 -9.47 8.42 -18.76
N THR A 220 -8.66 9.45 -18.78
CA THR A 220 -7.28 9.39 -19.24
C THR A 220 -6.31 8.94 -18.15
N ALA A 221 -6.75 8.91 -16.90
CA ALA A 221 -5.97 8.45 -15.77
C ALA A 221 -5.79 6.93 -15.80
N TRP A 222 -4.65 6.46 -15.35
CA TRP A 222 -4.27 5.05 -15.39
C TRP A 222 -4.54 4.34 -14.08
N ALA A 223 -5.12 3.15 -14.18
CA ALA A 223 -5.32 2.24 -13.05
C ALA A 223 -4.16 1.22 -12.88
N SER A 224 -3.13 1.29 -13.74
CA SER A 224 -1.87 0.57 -13.67
C SER A 224 -0.81 1.26 -14.55
N ASP A 225 0.47 0.89 -14.41
CA ASP A 225 1.53 1.40 -15.28
C ASP A 225 1.47 0.72 -16.65
N HIS A 226 1.12 1.47 -17.68
CA HIS A 226 1.00 0.97 -19.05
C HIS A 226 2.33 1.01 -19.83
N GLU A 227 3.35 1.74 -19.36
CA GLU A 227 4.62 1.96 -20.05
C GLU A 227 5.76 1.08 -19.52
N TYR A 228 5.61 0.52 -18.33
CA TYR A 228 6.70 -0.22 -17.70
C TYR A 228 7.24 -1.36 -18.56
N LYS A 229 6.36 -2.09 -19.25
CA LYS A 229 6.73 -3.20 -20.14
C LYS A 229 7.66 -2.77 -21.28
N ASP A 230 7.62 -1.51 -21.68
CA ASP A 230 8.48 -0.95 -22.73
C ASP A 230 9.79 -0.45 -22.09
N HIS A 231 9.72 0.27 -20.99
CA HIS A 231 10.91 0.73 -20.25
C HIS A 231 11.83 -0.39 -19.78
N VAL A 232 11.28 -1.51 -19.35
CA VAL A 232 12.10 -2.65 -18.87
C VAL A 232 12.94 -3.27 -19.99
N ARG A 233 12.55 -3.05 -21.24
CA ARG A 233 13.27 -3.51 -22.45
C ARG A 233 14.44 -2.63 -22.86
N GLU A 234 14.52 -1.42 -22.33
CA GLU A 234 15.58 -0.45 -22.61
C GLU A 234 16.83 -0.82 -21.80
N VAL A 235 17.44 -1.97 -22.12
CA VAL A 235 18.54 -2.58 -21.33
C VAL A 235 19.81 -1.74 -21.30
N ASP A 236 19.94 -0.77 -22.18
CA ASP A 236 21.09 0.17 -22.31
C ASP A 236 20.76 1.57 -21.75
N ALA A 237 19.56 1.79 -21.25
CA ALA A 237 19.18 3.07 -20.64
C ALA A 237 20.11 3.41 -19.47
N GLN A 238 20.46 4.70 -19.33
CA GLN A 238 21.35 5.19 -18.27
C GLN A 238 20.65 5.20 -16.90
N THR A 239 19.32 5.13 -16.88
CA THR A 239 18.52 5.07 -15.64
C THR A 239 17.92 3.67 -15.50
N PRO A 240 17.78 3.16 -14.26
CA PRO A 240 17.06 1.90 -14.02
C PRO A 240 15.62 2.03 -14.54
N ALA A 241 15.09 0.95 -15.13
CA ALA A 241 13.69 0.89 -15.52
C ALA A 241 12.75 1.07 -14.33
N ARG A 242 13.23 0.81 -13.12
CA ARG A 242 12.45 0.81 -11.90
C ARG A 242 13.27 1.25 -10.69
N PHE A 243 12.73 2.21 -9.96
CA PHE A 243 13.17 2.62 -8.62
C PHE A 243 12.04 3.33 -7.88
N ASN A 244 12.02 3.22 -6.54
CA ASN A 244 10.87 3.67 -5.75
C ASN A 244 10.60 5.18 -5.79
N ALA A 245 11.61 5.98 -6.09
CA ALA A 245 11.49 7.44 -6.19
C ALA A 245 11.41 7.93 -7.63
N ASP A 246 11.01 7.09 -8.59
CA ASP A 246 10.85 7.46 -9.98
C ASP A 246 9.79 8.57 -10.12
N PRO A 247 10.16 9.79 -10.49
CA PRO A 247 9.21 10.89 -10.58
C PRO A 247 8.10 10.66 -11.61
N ARG A 248 8.31 9.77 -12.57
CA ARG A 248 7.29 9.37 -13.55
C ARG A 248 6.17 8.52 -12.93
N ARG A 249 6.41 7.97 -11.73
CA ARG A 249 5.51 7.05 -11.02
C ARG A 249 5.21 7.49 -9.60
N LEU A 250 5.40 8.78 -9.31
CA LEU A 250 4.93 9.43 -8.10
C LEU A 250 3.66 10.20 -8.45
N HIS A 251 2.52 9.66 -8.11
CA HIS A 251 1.22 10.28 -8.35
C HIS A 251 0.27 10.01 -7.20
N GLU A 252 -0.15 11.04 -6.49
CA GLU A 252 -1.10 10.93 -5.36
C GLU A 252 -0.77 9.79 -4.40
N SER A 253 -1.59 8.71 -4.38
CA SER A 253 -1.33 7.56 -3.51
C SER A 253 -0.10 6.76 -3.93
N ALA A 254 0.24 6.72 -5.22
CA ALA A 254 1.39 5.97 -5.72
C ALA A 254 2.69 6.61 -5.23
N GLY A 255 3.41 5.90 -4.36
CA GLY A 255 4.66 6.36 -3.76
C GLY A 255 4.52 7.49 -2.74
N CYS A 256 3.33 7.76 -2.22
CA CYS A 256 3.09 8.88 -1.29
C CYS A 256 3.77 8.71 0.08
N ALA A 257 4.17 7.50 0.44
CA ALA A 257 4.84 7.19 1.70
C ALA A 257 4.11 7.76 2.94
N GLY A 258 2.78 7.77 2.92
CA GLY A 258 1.94 8.26 4.03
C GLY A 258 1.68 9.77 4.07
N LYS A 259 2.03 10.52 3.03
CA LYS A 259 1.72 11.96 2.94
C LYS A 259 0.23 12.25 2.70
N LEU A 260 -0.54 11.29 2.25
CA LEU A 260 -1.97 11.39 1.98
C LEU A 260 -2.75 10.42 2.85
N ALA A 261 -3.97 10.81 3.24
CA ALA A 261 -4.95 9.91 3.82
C ALA A 261 -5.77 9.27 2.69
N VAL A 262 -5.48 8.02 2.34
CA VAL A 262 -6.11 7.34 1.21
C VAL A 262 -7.30 6.52 1.67
N PHE A 263 -8.47 6.72 1.06
CA PHE A 263 -9.74 6.05 1.37
C PHE A 263 -10.09 4.93 0.39
N ALA A 264 -9.67 5.04 -0.86
CA ALA A 264 -9.82 3.98 -1.85
C ALA A 264 -8.82 4.14 -2.99
N VAL A 265 -8.48 3.03 -3.63
CA VAL A 265 -7.72 2.99 -4.88
C VAL A 265 -8.45 2.12 -5.90
N ARG A 266 -8.50 2.56 -7.16
CA ARG A 266 -9.01 1.80 -8.30
C ARG A 266 -7.82 1.27 -9.09
N LEU A 267 -7.86 -0.02 -9.45
CA LEU A 267 -6.72 -0.75 -10.02
C LEU A 267 -7.18 -1.62 -11.17
N ASP A 268 -6.33 -1.78 -12.19
CA ASP A 268 -6.49 -2.84 -13.18
C ASP A 268 -6.23 -4.21 -12.55
N THR A 269 -6.88 -5.20 -13.08
CA THR A 269 -6.60 -6.62 -12.88
C THR A 269 -6.16 -7.25 -14.19
N PHE A 270 -5.55 -8.41 -14.13
CA PHE A 270 -4.94 -9.06 -15.27
C PHE A 270 -5.51 -10.47 -15.43
N GLU A 271 -5.47 -11.00 -16.65
CA GLU A 271 -5.80 -12.41 -16.88
C GLU A 271 -4.81 -13.30 -16.15
N ALA A 272 -5.33 -14.29 -15.43
CA ALA A 272 -4.48 -15.28 -14.76
C ALA A 272 -3.85 -16.20 -15.79
N GLU A 273 -2.57 -16.51 -15.61
CA GLU A 273 -1.87 -17.48 -16.45
C GLU A 273 -2.47 -18.89 -16.23
N LYS A 274 -2.70 -19.60 -17.32
CA LYS A 274 -3.24 -20.99 -17.25
C LYS A 274 -2.19 -21.97 -16.76
N GLU A 275 -0.95 -21.78 -17.18
CA GLU A 275 0.18 -22.63 -16.84
C GLU A 275 1.41 -21.74 -16.57
N THR A 276 2.20 -22.12 -15.59
CA THR A 276 3.44 -21.43 -15.24
C THR A 276 4.58 -22.42 -15.04
N ALA A 277 5.80 -22.01 -15.35
CA ALA A 277 7.01 -22.76 -15.04
C ALA A 277 8.03 -21.84 -14.37
N VAL A 278 8.84 -22.41 -13.48
CA VAL A 278 9.93 -21.71 -12.81
C VAL A 278 11.24 -22.34 -13.24
N PHE A 279 12.18 -21.51 -13.67
CA PHE A 279 13.51 -21.92 -14.06
C PHE A 279 14.55 -21.39 -13.07
N TYR A 280 15.34 -22.28 -12.50
CA TYR A 280 16.51 -21.92 -11.71
C TYR A 280 17.75 -22.02 -12.58
N VAL A 281 18.41 -20.89 -12.78
CA VAL A 281 19.64 -20.82 -13.59
C VAL A 281 20.78 -20.46 -12.64
N GLY A 282 21.74 -21.36 -12.49
CA GLY A 282 22.91 -21.18 -11.64
C GLY A 282 24.20 -21.03 -12.46
N THR A 283 25.06 -20.13 -12.06
CA THR A 283 26.41 -19.94 -12.62
C THR A 283 27.35 -19.43 -11.55
N ASN A 284 28.65 -19.61 -11.76
CA ASN A 284 29.72 -19.00 -10.96
C ASN A 284 30.25 -17.69 -11.59
N ASP A 285 29.78 -17.34 -12.79
CA ASP A 285 30.11 -16.07 -13.47
C ASP A 285 28.88 -15.16 -13.55
N PRO A 286 28.81 -14.09 -12.74
CA PRO A 286 27.71 -13.13 -12.79
C PRO A 286 27.52 -12.44 -14.14
N ALA A 287 28.55 -12.41 -15.00
CA ALA A 287 28.44 -11.81 -16.34
C ALA A 287 27.44 -12.59 -17.21
N GLU A 288 27.41 -13.92 -17.10
CA GLU A 288 26.45 -14.76 -17.83
C GLU A 288 25.00 -14.44 -17.43
N LEU A 289 24.74 -14.16 -16.15
CA LEU A 289 23.39 -13.74 -15.70
C LEU A 289 23.01 -12.37 -16.26
N THR A 290 23.98 -11.48 -16.42
CA THR A 290 23.76 -10.18 -17.04
C THR A 290 23.40 -10.36 -18.52
N GLU A 291 24.08 -11.22 -19.24
CA GLU A 291 23.76 -11.54 -20.64
C GLU A 291 22.38 -12.17 -20.79
N ILE A 292 22.05 -13.15 -19.93
CA ILE A 292 20.71 -13.79 -19.90
C ILE A 292 19.63 -12.72 -19.68
N ARG A 293 19.80 -11.86 -18.68
CA ARG A 293 18.85 -10.78 -18.40
C ARG A 293 18.67 -9.86 -19.60
N ARG A 294 19.75 -9.39 -20.18
CA ARG A 294 19.74 -8.50 -21.36
C ARG A 294 19.07 -9.18 -22.55
N HIS A 295 19.40 -10.43 -22.83
CA HIS A 295 18.81 -11.20 -23.91
C HIS A 295 17.31 -11.38 -23.74
N ILE A 296 16.85 -11.79 -22.56
CA ILE A 296 15.43 -11.97 -22.28
C ILE A 296 14.67 -10.64 -22.45
N LEU A 297 15.15 -9.57 -21.82
CA LEU A 297 14.45 -8.29 -21.84
C LEU A 297 14.40 -7.65 -23.21
N SER A 298 15.48 -7.76 -24.01
CA SER A 298 15.56 -7.12 -25.34
C SER A 298 15.00 -7.96 -26.48
N ARG A 299 14.96 -9.32 -26.35
CA ARG A 299 14.69 -10.20 -27.49
C ARG A 299 13.41 -11.01 -27.37
N PHE A 300 12.96 -11.35 -26.15
CA PHE A 300 11.78 -12.19 -26.00
C PHE A 300 10.52 -11.40 -26.39
N THR A 301 9.69 -12.01 -27.21
CA THR A 301 8.38 -11.46 -27.59
C THR A 301 7.49 -11.28 -26.36
N SER A 302 7.45 -12.31 -25.48
CA SER A 302 6.73 -12.27 -24.21
C SER A 302 7.73 -12.21 -23.06
N LEU A 303 7.60 -11.20 -22.21
CA LEU A 303 8.42 -11.07 -21.00
C LEU A 303 8.01 -12.10 -19.94
N PRO A 304 8.95 -12.61 -19.15
CA PRO A 304 8.63 -13.40 -17.96
C PRO A 304 7.73 -12.62 -16.99
N ILE A 305 6.94 -13.33 -16.20
CA ILE A 305 6.13 -12.71 -15.15
C ILE A 305 7.02 -12.05 -14.10
N ALA A 306 8.03 -12.81 -13.65
CA ALA A 306 8.99 -12.39 -12.62
C ALA A 306 10.40 -12.87 -12.96
N GLY A 307 11.38 -12.19 -12.43
CA GLY A 307 12.79 -12.57 -12.48
C GLY A 307 13.53 -11.99 -11.29
N GLU A 308 14.33 -12.81 -10.64
CA GLU A 308 15.05 -12.43 -9.44
C GLU A 308 16.47 -12.97 -9.48
N TYR A 309 17.42 -12.15 -9.07
CA TYR A 309 18.82 -12.55 -8.84
C TYR A 309 19.03 -12.82 -7.36
N ILE A 310 19.57 -13.99 -7.06
CA ILE A 310 19.94 -14.37 -5.68
C ILE A 310 21.42 -14.71 -5.66
N HIS A 311 22.20 -13.89 -4.95
CA HIS A 311 23.61 -14.18 -4.72
C HIS A 311 23.76 -15.32 -3.71
N ARG A 312 24.85 -16.10 -3.82
CA ARG A 312 25.16 -17.18 -2.89
C ARG A 312 25.18 -16.71 -1.43
N ASP A 313 25.76 -15.55 -1.17
CA ASP A 313 25.82 -14.98 0.17
C ASP A 313 24.44 -14.72 0.78
N ALA A 314 23.44 -14.37 -0.04
CA ALA A 314 22.05 -14.20 0.43
C ALA A 314 21.48 -15.53 0.95
N TYR A 315 21.78 -16.64 0.28
CA TYR A 315 21.41 -17.98 0.75
C TYR A 315 22.12 -18.31 2.08
N ASP A 316 23.41 -18.07 2.17
CA ASP A 316 24.21 -18.39 3.36
C ASP A 316 23.78 -17.51 4.56
N ILE A 317 23.44 -16.23 4.32
CA ILE A 317 22.88 -15.33 5.32
C ILE A 317 21.49 -15.82 5.77
N ALA A 318 20.63 -16.24 4.84
CA ALA A 318 19.30 -16.78 5.17
C ALA A 318 19.42 -18.07 6.00
N ALA A 319 20.35 -18.96 5.67
CA ALA A 319 20.62 -20.17 6.45
C ALA A 319 21.09 -19.85 7.88
N ARG A 320 21.85 -18.77 8.06
CA ARG A 320 22.39 -18.36 9.36
C ARG A 320 21.40 -17.59 10.24
N TYR A 321 20.65 -16.66 9.66
CA TYR A 321 19.82 -15.70 10.39
C TYR A 321 18.31 -15.90 10.20
N GLY A 322 17.87 -16.48 9.08
CA GLY A 322 16.50 -16.90 8.83
C GLY A 322 16.21 -18.34 9.23
N LYS A 323 16.89 -18.83 10.24
CA LYS A 323 17.04 -20.24 10.61
C LYS A 323 15.70 -20.99 10.75
N ASP A 324 14.73 -20.39 11.37
CA ASP A 324 13.44 -21.06 11.61
C ASP A 324 12.71 -21.37 10.29
N THR A 325 12.60 -20.38 9.42
CA THR A 325 11.99 -20.54 8.08
C THR A 325 12.83 -21.44 7.21
N PHE A 326 14.15 -21.27 7.20
CA PHE A 326 15.08 -22.08 6.41
C PHE A 326 15.01 -23.57 6.80
N LEU A 327 15.05 -23.87 8.09
CA LEU A 327 14.96 -25.25 8.58
C LEU A 327 13.58 -25.85 8.37
N PHE A 328 12.52 -25.06 8.46
CA PHE A 328 11.16 -25.52 8.16
C PHE A 328 11.04 -25.94 6.69
N ILE A 329 11.48 -25.08 5.77
CA ILE A 329 11.47 -25.37 4.33
C ILE A 329 12.33 -26.61 4.03
N GLN A 330 13.51 -26.70 4.62
CA GLN A 330 14.42 -27.85 4.42
C GLN A 330 13.83 -29.18 4.89
N LYS A 331 13.03 -29.17 5.96
CA LYS A 331 12.45 -30.38 6.56
C LYS A 331 11.07 -30.76 6.03
N ALA A 332 10.25 -29.77 5.76
CA ALA A 332 8.83 -29.95 5.42
C ALA A 332 8.52 -29.67 3.93
N GLY A 333 9.45 -29.08 3.21
CA GLY A 333 9.20 -28.57 1.86
C GLY A 333 8.44 -27.25 1.88
N THR A 334 8.02 -26.77 0.71
CA THR A 334 7.22 -25.55 0.52
C THR A 334 5.75 -25.86 0.36
#